data_6336996c5e03cac79703b91e4e14c2ab
#
_entry.id   6336996c5e03cac79703b91e4e14c2ab
#
_cell.length_a   1.000
_cell.length_b   1.000
_cell.length_c   1.000
_cell.angle_alpha   90.00
_cell.angle_beta   90.00
_cell.angle_gamma   90.00
#
_symmetry.space_group_name_H-M   'P 1'
#
loop_
_entity.id
_entity.type
_entity.pdbx_description
1 polymer ?
#
loop_
_entity_poly.entity_id
_entity_poly.type
_entity_poly.pdbx_seq_one_letter_code
_entity_poly.pdbx_strand_id
1 'polypeptide(L)'
;MVNEVKGGPRRSLLAGTLLMVLAVAGCSGPPESTQPPQPPPSTGTADTAGEDVYITAYTWHDNTPPGSPIISNPVLHRTAGGTGTYDDPVTVAVGHSLETGEDVLDYPAGTRLYVPDVRRYFIVEDTCGNGDEPEDGPCHTGAEEFGDASVWLDLWIGGEEESEDFAHECAREVTGVRTVVFDPADDYVVAEGDGVIHDGECDAGYGDDLIKW
;
A
#
# COMPACT_ATOMS: atom_id res chain seq x y z
N MET A 1 4.91 -38.64 46.46
CA MET A 1 3.80 -39.46 46.99
C MET A 1 2.90 -39.84 45.83
N VAL A 2 2.83 -41.13 45.64
CA VAL A 2 2.18 -41.89 44.58
C VAL A 2 0.66 -41.82 44.75
N ASN A 3 -0.11 -41.73 43.68
CA ASN A 3 -1.29 -42.61 43.57
C ASN A 3 -1.74 -42.74 42.10
N GLU A 4 -1.54 -43.94 41.66
CA GLU A 4 -2.05 -44.57 40.45
C GLU A 4 -3.43 -45.18 40.77
N VAL A 5 -4.42 -45.07 39.88
CA VAL A 5 -5.58 -45.95 39.86
C VAL A 5 -5.86 -46.42 38.44
N LYS A 6 -5.65 -47.73 38.27
CA LYS A 6 -6.07 -48.56 37.14
C LYS A 6 -7.58 -48.80 37.15
N GLY A 7 -8.18 -48.97 35.96
CA GLY A 7 -9.50 -49.57 35.80
C GLY A 7 -9.80 -49.90 34.35
N GLY A 8 -9.77 -51.16 34.02
CA GLY A 8 -9.78 -51.82 32.72
C GLY A 8 -11.16 -51.99 32.03
N PRO A 9 -11.26 -52.90 31.07
CA PRO A 9 -12.13 -52.76 29.91
C PRO A 9 -13.48 -53.49 30.03
N ARG A 10 -14.50 -53.01 29.34
CA ARG A 10 -15.71 -53.80 29.04
C ARG A 10 -15.99 -53.81 27.53
N ARG A 11 -15.83 -55.02 26.98
CA ARG A 11 -16.39 -55.47 25.70
C ARG A 11 -17.89 -55.65 25.85
N SER A 12 -18.65 -55.22 24.86
CA SER A 12 -19.97 -55.77 24.55
C SER A 12 -20.15 -55.78 23.05
N LEU A 13 -20.29 -56.99 22.53
CA LEU A 13 -20.81 -57.34 21.23
C LEU A 13 -22.34 -57.21 21.26
N LEU A 14 -22.95 -56.80 20.16
CA LEU A 14 -24.11 -57.48 19.55
C LEU A 14 -24.67 -56.72 18.35
N ALA A 15 -24.69 -57.44 17.23
CA ALA A 15 -25.81 -57.64 16.27
C ALA A 15 -26.27 -56.45 15.42
N GLY A 16 -25.95 -56.36 14.20
CA GLY A 16 -26.55 -57.01 13.06
C GLY A 16 -27.91 -56.43 12.66
N THR A 17 -27.91 -55.49 11.68
CA THR A 17 -29.08 -55.34 10.82
C THR A 17 -28.60 -54.82 9.45
N LEU A 18 -28.78 -55.67 8.46
CA LEU A 18 -28.57 -55.45 7.04
C LEU A 18 -29.70 -54.58 6.52
N LEU A 19 -29.43 -53.32 6.13
CA LEU A 19 -30.38 -52.51 5.40
C LEU A 19 -29.77 -52.15 4.04
N MET A 20 -30.42 -52.67 3.02
CA MET A 20 -30.18 -52.43 1.62
C MET A 20 -30.54 -50.99 1.30
N VAL A 21 -29.60 -50.15 0.88
CA VAL A 21 -29.86 -48.78 0.41
C VAL A 21 -29.50 -48.66 -1.08
N LEU A 22 -30.49 -48.29 -1.84
CA LEU A 22 -30.40 -48.02 -3.27
C LEU A 22 -29.33 -46.97 -3.56
N ALA A 23 -28.47 -47.26 -4.52
CA ALA A 23 -27.53 -46.31 -5.09
C ALA A 23 -28.31 -45.31 -5.98
N VAL A 24 -28.40 -44.06 -5.53
CA VAL A 24 -28.76 -42.93 -6.39
C VAL A 24 -27.43 -42.37 -6.89
N ALA A 25 -27.15 -42.54 -8.19
CA ALA A 25 -26.04 -41.92 -8.86
C ALA A 25 -26.30 -40.39 -8.96
N GLY A 26 -25.82 -39.63 -7.95
CA GLY A 26 -25.73 -38.20 -8.02
C GLY A 26 -24.46 -37.80 -8.79
N CYS A 27 -24.59 -37.17 -9.95
CA CYS A 27 -23.50 -36.49 -10.60
C CYS A 27 -22.99 -35.36 -9.69
N SER A 28 -21.90 -35.62 -9.01
CA SER A 28 -21.15 -34.55 -8.30
C SER A 28 -20.34 -33.80 -9.35
N GLY A 29 -20.80 -32.61 -9.75
CA GLY A 29 -19.97 -31.64 -10.44
C GLY A 29 -18.78 -31.24 -9.55
N PRO A 30 -17.66 -30.85 -10.15
CA PRO A 30 -16.51 -30.35 -9.37
C PRO A 30 -16.94 -29.16 -8.51
N PRO A 31 -16.34 -28.97 -7.32
CA PRO A 31 -16.65 -27.84 -6.48
C PRO A 31 -16.35 -26.54 -7.23
N GLU A 32 -17.38 -25.71 -7.37
CA GLU A 32 -17.28 -24.36 -7.90
C GLU A 32 -16.32 -23.59 -6.97
N SER A 33 -15.17 -23.25 -7.54
CA SER A 33 -14.17 -22.39 -6.86
C SER A 33 -14.83 -21.03 -6.64
N THR A 34 -15.21 -20.73 -5.43
CA THR A 34 -15.60 -19.37 -5.00
C THR A 34 -14.33 -18.52 -4.98
N GLN A 35 -13.93 -18.05 -6.16
CA GLN A 35 -12.96 -16.99 -6.29
C GLN A 35 -13.61 -15.71 -5.74
N PRO A 36 -12.90 -14.95 -4.87
CA PRO A 36 -13.40 -13.64 -4.44
C PRO A 36 -13.74 -12.79 -5.64
N PRO A 37 -14.73 -11.87 -5.56
CA PRO A 37 -15.05 -10.99 -6.67
C PRO A 37 -13.79 -10.27 -7.12
N GLN A 38 -13.34 -10.55 -8.34
CA GLN A 38 -12.29 -9.78 -8.98
C GLN A 38 -12.84 -8.37 -9.22
N PRO A 39 -12.11 -7.31 -8.84
CA PRO A 39 -12.51 -5.96 -9.21
C PRO A 39 -12.69 -5.91 -10.74
N PRO A 40 -13.66 -5.14 -11.23
CA PRO A 40 -13.89 -5.03 -12.67
C PRO A 40 -12.58 -4.56 -13.33
N PRO A 41 -12.25 -5.06 -14.53
CA PRO A 41 -11.10 -4.55 -15.26
C PRO A 41 -11.31 -3.05 -15.47
N SER A 42 -10.38 -2.25 -14.97
CA SER A 42 -10.33 -0.82 -15.28
C SER A 42 -10.24 -0.70 -16.80
N THR A 43 -11.31 -0.27 -17.44
CA THR A 43 -11.27 0.10 -18.86
C THR A 43 -10.49 1.42 -18.92
N GLY A 44 -9.19 1.30 -19.02
CA GLY A 44 -8.32 2.44 -19.27
C GLY A 44 -8.74 3.16 -20.54
N THR A 45 -9.12 4.41 -20.38
CA THR A 45 -8.87 5.56 -21.24
C THR A 45 -9.63 6.75 -20.66
N ALA A 46 -9.14 7.30 -19.59
CA ALA A 46 -9.28 8.71 -19.35
C ALA A 46 -7.86 9.24 -19.24
N ASP A 47 -7.50 10.19 -20.05
CA ASP A 47 -6.46 11.16 -19.74
C ASP A 47 -6.96 11.82 -18.44
N THR A 48 -6.62 11.26 -17.31
CA THR A 48 -7.08 11.75 -16.02
C THR A 48 -6.34 13.07 -15.81
N ALA A 49 -7.08 14.16 -15.79
CA ALA A 49 -6.54 15.44 -15.38
C ALA A 49 -5.90 15.25 -14.01
N GLY A 50 -4.71 15.81 -13.81
CA GLY A 50 -4.08 15.75 -12.50
C GLY A 50 -4.93 16.48 -11.47
N GLU A 51 -4.85 16.07 -10.22
CA GLU A 51 -5.50 16.67 -9.07
C GLU A 51 -4.47 17.42 -8.22
N ASP A 52 -4.90 18.51 -7.57
CA ASP A 52 -4.05 19.22 -6.61
C ASP A 52 -4.03 18.47 -5.30
N VAL A 53 -2.84 18.01 -4.90
CA VAL A 53 -2.59 17.18 -3.73
C VAL A 53 -1.51 17.84 -2.88
N TYR A 54 -1.69 17.86 -1.56
CA TYR A 54 -0.61 18.25 -0.67
C TYR A 54 0.34 17.08 -0.49
N ILE A 55 1.59 17.27 -0.88
CA ILE A 55 2.65 16.27 -0.79
C ILE A 55 3.62 16.67 0.32
N THR A 56 3.96 15.71 1.16
CA THR A 56 5.16 15.68 2.00
C THR A 56 6.04 14.51 1.59
N ALA A 57 7.20 14.40 2.19
CA ALA A 57 8.08 13.28 1.95
C ALA A 57 8.70 12.78 3.26
N TYR A 58 8.84 11.47 3.37
CA TYR A 58 9.54 10.81 4.46
C TYR A 58 10.74 10.02 3.94
N THR A 59 11.69 9.81 4.81
CA THR A 59 13.02 9.32 4.49
C THR A 59 13.37 8.09 5.32
N TRP A 60 14.50 7.47 5.03
CA TRP A 60 15.09 6.46 5.90
C TRP A 60 15.26 6.95 7.35
N HIS A 61 15.58 8.25 7.53
CA HIS A 61 15.94 8.81 8.84
C HIS A 61 14.74 9.06 9.75
N ASP A 62 13.58 9.36 9.19
CA ASP A 62 12.36 9.72 9.93
C ASP A 62 11.19 8.76 9.72
N ASN A 63 11.40 7.61 9.03
CA ASN A 63 10.42 6.54 8.99
C ASN A 63 10.12 5.95 10.39
N THR A 64 9.11 5.16 10.52
CA THR A 64 8.74 4.48 11.77
C THR A 64 8.98 2.97 11.68
N PRO A 65 10.00 2.43 12.39
CA PRO A 65 10.98 3.15 13.22
C PRO A 65 12.07 3.84 12.37
N PRO A 66 12.69 4.92 12.88
CA PRO A 66 13.78 5.59 12.19
C PRO A 66 14.93 4.64 11.85
N GLY A 67 15.54 4.85 10.67
CA GLY A 67 16.62 3.99 10.18
C GLY A 67 16.13 2.64 9.68
N SER A 68 14.90 2.56 9.17
CA SER A 68 14.36 1.34 8.57
C SER A 68 13.43 1.66 7.38
N PRO A 69 13.31 0.75 6.41
CA PRO A 69 12.37 0.86 5.31
C PRO A 69 11.06 0.08 5.57
N ILE A 70 10.66 -0.12 6.83
CA ILE A 70 9.44 -0.89 7.15
C ILE A 70 8.21 -0.13 6.64
N ILE A 71 7.27 -0.86 6.05
CA ILE A 71 5.97 -0.36 5.58
C ILE A 71 4.82 -1.16 6.19
N SER A 72 3.66 -0.56 6.29
CA SER A 72 2.48 -1.13 6.97
C SER A 72 1.64 -2.02 6.05
N ASN A 73 1.60 -1.76 4.75
CA ASN A 73 0.68 -2.39 3.79
C ASN A 73 1.39 -2.94 2.53
N PRO A 74 2.32 -3.89 2.65
CA PRO A 74 3.12 -4.39 1.54
C PRO A 74 2.25 -5.05 0.45
N VAL A 75 2.39 -4.60 -0.81
CA VAL A 75 1.70 -5.13 -1.99
C VAL A 75 2.71 -5.65 -3.01
N LEU A 76 3.48 -4.76 -3.62
CA LEU A 76 4.53 -5.08 -4.58
C LEU A 76 5.88 -5.25 -3.87
N HIS A 77 6.17 -4.37 -2.92
CA HIS A 77 7.38 -4.36 -2.13
C HIS A 77 7.13 -4.92 -0.73
N ARG A 78 8.19 -5.37 -0.08
CA ARG A 78 8.18 -5.80 1.33
C ARG A 78 8.67 -4.71 2.28
N THR A 79 9.32 -3.72 1.71
CA THR A 79 9.90 -2.56 2.37
C THR A 79 9.73 -1.36 1.47
N ALA A 80 9.72 -0.16 2.01
CA ALA A 80 9.68 1.07 1.24
C ALA A 80 10.83 1.10 0.21
N GLY A 81 10.52 1.50 -1.02
CA GLY A 81 11.47 1.51 -2.12
C GLY A 81 10.77 1.60 -3.46
N GLY A 82 11.45 1.15 -4.51
CA GLY A 82 11.03 1.20 -5.90
C GLY A 82 11.87 2.18 -6.72
N THR A 83 12.02 1.91 -8.02
CA THR A 83 12.79 2.77 -8.95
C THR A 83 12.01 3.99 -9.44
N GLY A 84 10.69 3.98 -9.29
CA GLY A 84 9.81 5.03 -9.76
C GLY A 84 9.32 4.86 -11.19
N THR A 85 9.57 3.70 -11.80
CA THR A 85 8.95 3.33 -13.07
C THR A 85 7.51 2.83 -12.88
N TYR A 86 6.74 2.70 -13.95
CA TYR A 86 5.39 2.14 -13.85
C TYR A 86 5.38 0.70 -13.30
N ASP A 87 6.36 -0.11 -13.71
CA ASP A 87 6.45 -1.52 -13.29
C ASP A 87 7.02 -1.68 -11.87
N ASP A 88 7.82 -0.72 -11.42
CA ASP A 88 8.46 -0.69 -10.10
C ASP A 88 8.31 0.69 -9.45
N PRO A 89 7.05 1.08 -9.09
CA PRO A 89 6.74 2.39 -8.51
C PRO A 89 7.31 2.54 -7.10
N VAL A 90 7.61 3.76 -6.69
CA VAL A 90 8.07 4.05 -5.33
C VAL A 90 6.91 3.93 -4.33
N THR A 91 7.19 3.51 -3.12
CA THR A 91 6.22 3.49 -2.02
C THR A 91 5.69 4.89 -1.71
N VAL A 92 4.39 5.00 -1.43
CA VAL A 92 3.75 6.19 -0.86
C VAL A 92 2.89 5.80 0.32
N ALA A 93 2.91 6.65 1.35
CA ALA A 93 2.04 6.57 2.51
C ALA A 93 0.82 7.48 2.35
N VAL A 94 -0.32 7.02 2.86
CA VAL A 94 -1.60 7.73 2.86
C VAL A 94 -2.18 7.83 4.25
N GLY A 95 -3.07 8.79 4.49
CA GLY A 95 -3.84 8.84 5.72
C GLY A 95 -4.69 7.58 5.91
N HIS A 96 -5.07 7.31 7.15
CA HIS A 96 -5.89 6.15 7.49
C HIS A 96 -6.73 6.40 8.74
N SER A 97 -7.70 5.50 9.01
CA SER A 97 -8.60 5.58 10.16
C SER A 97 -8.77 4.23 10.83
N LEU A 98 -8.81 4.24 12.16
CA LEU A 98 -9.13 3.08 13.01
C LEU A 98 -10.53 3.16 13.63
N GLU A 99 -11.34 4.16 13.31
CA GLU A 99 -12.68 4.38 13.90
C GLU A 99 -13.61 3.18 13.80
N THR A 100 -13.49 2.37 12.75
CA THR A 100 -14.33 1.19 12.54
C THR A 100 -13.83 -0.05 13.30
N GLY A 101 -12.65 0.02 13.92
CA GLY A 101 -11.91 -1.12 14.48
C GLY A 101 -11.15 -1.95 13.45
N GLU A 102 -11.17 -1.54 12.21
CA GLU A 102 -10.32 -2.03 11.12
C GLU A 102 -9.50 -0.84 10.60
N ASP A 103 -8.30 -1.10 10.14
CA ASP A 103 -7.45 -0.07 9.54
C ASP A 103 -7.91 0.21 8.10
N VAL A 104 -8.49 1.39 7.90
CA VAL A 104 -9.05 1.82 6.61
C VAL A 104 -8.20 2.95 6.05
N LEU A 105 -7.52 2.68 4.94
CA LEU A 105 -6.68 3.65 4.24
C LEU A 105 -7.54 4.59 3.39
N ASP A 106 -7.14 5.86 3.28
CA ASP A 106 -7.79 6.87 2.42
C ASP A 106 -7.78 6.46 0.95
N TYR A 107 -6.70 5.79 0.52
CA TYR A 107 -6.60 5.11 -0.77
C TYR A 107 -6.22 3.65 -0.55
N PRO A 108 -6.87 2.71 -1.22
CA PRO A 108 -6.56 1.29 -1.07
C PRO A 108 -5.10 0.98 -1.36
N ALA A 109 -4.51 0.07 -0.56
CA ALA A 109 -3.18 -0.46 -0.85
C ALA A 109 -3.12 -1.00 -2.29
N GLY A 110 -2.05 -0.66 -3.01
CA GLY A 110 -1.90 -0.98 -4.43
C GLY A 110 -2.40 0.09 -5.41
N THR A 111 -3.06 1.17 -4.93
CA THR A 111 -3.39 2.32 -5.77
C THR A 111 -2.11 2.91 -6.34
N ARG A 112 -2.09 3.10 -7.68
CA ARG A 112 -0.95 3.71 -8.38
C ARG A 112 -1.21 5.17 -8.65
N LEU A 113 -0.15 5.96 -8.61
CA LEU A 113 -0.17 7.36 -8.95
C LEU A 113 1.13 7.79 -9.63
N TYR A 114 1.09 8.95 -10.31
CA TYR A 114 2.26 9.57 -10.91
C TYR A 114 2.36 11.02 -10.46
N VAL A 115 3.56 11.43 -10.06
CA VAL A 115 3.86 12.79 -9.61
C VAL A 115 4.84 13.44 -10.59
N PRO A 116 4.37 14.39 -11.41
CA PRO A 116 5.20 15.02 -12.44
C PRO A 116 6.37 15.82 -11.85
N ASP A 117 6.22 16.43 -10.68
CA ASP A 117 7.25 17.24 -10.05
C ASP A 117 8.53 16.46 -9.69
N VAL A 118 8.40 15.15 -9.47
CA VAL A 118 9.53 14.23 -9.26
C VAL A 118 9.69 13.22 -10.41
N ARG A 119 8.82 13.27 -11.42
CA ARG A 119 8.78 12.34 -12.57
C ARG A 119 8.90 10.88 -12.17
N ARG A 120 8.08 10.45 -11.19
CA ARG A 120 8.06 9.08 -10.67
C ARG A 120 6.63 8.57 -10.53
N TYR A 121 6.50 7.25 -10.74
CA TYR A 121 5.32 6.50 -10.33
C TYR A 121 5.44 6.08 -8.87
N PHE A 122 4.30 6.04 -8.20
CA PHE A 122 4.18 5.62 -6.81
C PHE A 122 3.08 4.56 -6.65
N ILE A 123 3.14 3.82 -5.55
CA ILE A 123 2.15 2.83 -5.15
C ILE A 123 1.86 2.95 -3.66
N VAL A 124 0.58 2.92 -3.29
CA VAL A 124 0.17 2.94 -1.89
C VAL A 124 0.54 1.63 -1.22
N GLU A 125 1.48 1.67 -0.29
CA GLU A 125 1.97 0.53 0.48
C GLU A 125 2.24 0.87 1.95
N ASP A 126 2.00 2.13 2.36
CA ASP A 126 2.28 2.58 3.72
C ASP A 126 1.19 3.51 4.24
N THR A 127 1.25 3.82 5.54
CA THR A 127 0.34 4.73 6.21
C THR A 127 1.09 5.93 6.79
N CYS A 128 0.49 7.11 6.67
CA CYS A 128 0.93 8.36 7.25
C CYS A 128 0.06 8.70 8.46
N GLY A 129 0.69 9.06 9.55
CA GLY A 129 0.02 9.34 10.82
C GLY A 129 0.15 8.15 11.76
N ASN A 130 1.06 8.29 12.73
CA ASN A 130 1.30 7.28 13.76
C ASN A 130 0.52 7.64 15.02
N GLY A 131 -0.09 6.66 15.64
CA GLY A 131 -0.82 6.82 16.89
C GLY A 131 -2.03 5.92 16.99
N ASP A 132 -2.72 6.03 18.11
CA ASP A 132 -3.91 5.21 18.40
C ASP A 132 -5.18 5.76 17.71
N GLU A 133 -5.15 7.00 17.24
CA GLU A 133 -6.26 7.74 16.59
C GLU A 133 -5.71 8.42 15.32
N PRO A 134 -5.31 7.65 14.28
CA PRO A 134 -4.74 8.21 13.05
C PRO A 134 -5.74 9.05 12.26
N GLU A 135 -7.04 8.83 12.42
CA GLU A 135 -8.13 9.63 11.86
C GLU A 135 -8.10 11.10 12.31
N ASP A 136 -7.54 11.40 13.47
CA ASP A 136 -7.30 12.77 13.93
C ASP A 136 -5.97 13.34 13.42
N GLY A 137 -5.20 12.54 12.70
CA GLY A 137 -3.90 12.93 12.17
C GLY A 137 -3.97 13.81 10.92
N PRO A 138 -2.93 14.63 10.69
CA PRO A 138 -2.93 15.60 9.59
C PRO A 138 -3.04 14.92 8.21
N CYS A 139 -2.50 13.72 8.03
CA CYS A 139 -2.55 13.04 6.74
C CYS A 139 -3.96 12.62 6.34
N HIS A 140 -4.84 12.35 7.31
CA HIS A 140 -6.23 11.99 7.05
C HIS A 140 -7.14 13.19 6.84
N THR A 141 -6.97 14.25 7.64
CA THR A 141 -7.92 15.40 7.64
C THR A 141 -7.26 16.73 7.30
N GLY A 142 -5.95 16.84 7.29
CA GLY A 142 -5.23 18.12 7.24
C GLY A 142 -4.98 18.70 5.86
N ALA A 143 -5.32 18.00 4.78
CA ALA A 143 -5.08 18.48 3.41
C ALA A 143 -5.77 19.82 3.13
N GLU A 144 -6.97 20.05 3.67
CA GLU A 144 -7.76 21.26 3.50
C GLU A 144 -7.06 22.55 3.99
N GLU A 145 -6.02 22.42 4.84
CA GLU A 145 -5.22 23.56 5.30
C GLU A 145 -4.29 24.12 4.22
N PHE A 146 -4.11 23.36 3.12
CA PHE A 146 -3.18 23.68 2.05
C PHE A 146 -3.90 24.04 0.74
N GLY A 147 -4.79 25.00 0.78
CA GLY A 147 -5.49 25.53 -0.39
C GLY A 147 -6.60 24.62 -0.90
N ASP A 148 -6.56 24.28 -2.19
CA ASP A 148 -7.55 23.41 -2.85
C ASP A 148 -7.13 21.93 -2.85
N ALA A 149 -6.11 21.56 -2.06
CA ALA A 149 -5.63 20.18 -2.00
C ALA A 149 -6.72 19.23 -1.49
N SER A 150 -6.97 18.16 -2.25
CA SER A 150 -8.02 17.18 -1.95
C SER A 150 -7.58 16.09 -0.99
N VAL A 151 -6.27 15.82 -0.92
CA VAL A 151 -5.67 14.76 -0.14
C VAL A 151 -4.25 15.11 0.27
N TRP A 152 -3.74 14.45 1.31
CA TRP A 152 -2.34 14.51 1.72
C TRP A 152 -1.66 13.16 1.44
N LEU A 153 -0.57 13.20 0.68
CA LEU A 153 0.30 12.06 0.41
C LEU A 153 1.68 12.28 1.01
N ASP A 154 2.28 11.22 1.52
CA ASP A 154 3.64 11.26 2.06
C ASP A 154 4.54 10.31 1.26
N LEU A 155 5.44 10.87 0.45
CA LEU A 155 6.23 10.11 -0.52
C LEU A 155 7.48 9.54 0.16
N TRP A 156 7.75 8.24 -0.02
CA TRP A 156 9.06 7.70 0.31
C TRP A 156 10.10 8.25 -0.66
N ILE A 157 11.16 8.86 -0.13
CA ILE A 157 12.23 9.40 -0.97
C ILE A 157 13.60 8.75 -0.74
N GLY A 158 13.70 7.75 0.16
CA GLY A 158 14.94 7.02 0.41
C GLY A 158 15.90 7.74 1.35
N GLY A 159 17.18 7.85 0.96
CA GLY A 159 18.19 8.58 1.71
C GLY A 159 19.00 7.74 2.71
N GLU A 160 18.96 6.39 2.65
CA GLU A 160 19.74 5.50 3.52
C GLU A 160 21.24 5.75 3.45
N GLU A 161 21.76 6.02 2.26
CA GLU A 161 23.19 6.25 2.00
C GLU A 161 23.61 7.71 2.16
N GLU A 162 22.66 8.62 2.41
CA GLU A 162 22.86 10.04 2.50
C GLU A 162 22.82 10.53 3.96
N SER A 163 23.28 11.77 4.17
CA SER A 163 23.13 12.39 5.49
C SER A 163 21.67 12.76 5.76
N GLU A 164 21.27 12.71 7.04
CA GLU A 164 19.96 13.15 7.50
C GLU A 164 19.64 14.59 7.03
N ASP A 165 20.61 15.49 7.11
CA ASP A 165 20.44 16.89 6.67
C ASP A 165 20.13 16.97 5.16
N PHE A 166 20.80 16.19 4.32
CA PHE A 166 20.56 16.15 2.89
C PHE A 166 19.16 15.56 2.57
N ALA A 167 18.80 14.45 3.20
CA ALA A 167 17.51 13.80 3.02
C ALA A 167 16.35 14.74 3.42
N HIS A 168 16.48 15.45 4.54
CA HIS A 168 15.51 16.44 4.98
C HIS A 168 15.45 17.68 4.07
N GLU A 169 16.56 18.09 3.45
CA GLU A 169 16.54 19.17 2.46
C GLU A 169 15.74 18.75 1.23
N CYS A 170 16.00 17.54 0.72
CA CYS A 170 15.24 16.96 -0.38
C CYS A 170 13.74 16.83 -0.05
N ALA A 171 13.40 16.36 1.15
CA ALA A 171 12.00 16.31 1.61
C ALA A 171 11.31 17.69 1.57
N ARG A 172 12.04 18.77 1.92
CA ARG A 172 11.50 20.14 1.79
C ARG A 172 11.30 20.60 0.35
N GLU A 173 12.14 20.17 -0.58
CA GLU A 173 12.00 20.48 -2.00
C GLU A 173 10.77 19.79 -2.62
N VAL A 174 10.51 18.56 -2.22
CA VAL A 174 9.34 17.77 -2.64
C VAL A 174 8.05 18.33 -2.06
N THR A 175 8.09 18.84 -0.82
CA THR A 175 6.90 19.27 -0.06
C THR A 175 6.18 20.46 -0.72
N GLY A 176 4.85 20.33 -0.87
CA GLY A 176 3.98 21.40 -1.36
C GLY A 176 2.72 20.86 -2.02
N VAL A 177 1.87 21.77 -2.50
CA VAL A 177 0.74 21.39 -3.37
C VAL A 177 1.28 21.10 -4.75
N ARG A 178 1.01 19.90 -5.26
CA ARG A 178 1.51 19.39 -6.55
C ARG A 178 0.40 18.70 -7.32
N THR A 179 0.54 18.65 -8.63
CA THR A 179 -0.31 17.83 -9.47
C THR A 179 0.00 16.34 -9.28
N VAL A 180 -1.03 15.53 -9.09
CA VAL A 180 -0.92 14.06 -9.01
C VAL A 180 -1.93 13.43 -9.95
N VAL A 181 -1.50 12.40 -10.68
CA VAL A 181 -2.39 11.60 -11.54
C VAL A 181 -2.65 10.26 -10.84
N PHE A 182 -3.90 10.00 -10.47
CA PHE A 182 -4.33 8.70 -9.96
C PHE A 182 -4.66 7.76 -11.11
N ASP A 183 -4.40 6.47 -10.92
CA ASP A 183 -4.54 5.44 -11.96
C ASP A 183 -3.88 5.84 -13.30
N PRO A 184 -2.59 6.27 -13.26
CA PRO A 184 -1.91 6.83 -14.42
C PRO A 184 -1.71 5.79 -15.52
N ALA A 185 -1.67 6.28 -16.78
CA ALA A 185 -1.15 5.48 -17.88
C ALA A 185 0.36 5.21 -17.69
N ASP A 186 0.88 4.19 -18.35
CA ASP A 186 2.25 3.71 -18.21
C ASP A 186 3.28 4.47 -19.09
N ASP A 187 2.84 5.54 -19.75
CA ASP A 187 3.60 6.28 -20.76
C ASP A 187 4.10 7.66 -20.31
N TYR A 188 3.99 8.00 -19.00
CA TYR A 188 4.57 9.24 -18.49
C TYR A 188 6.10 9.14 -18.40
N VAL A 189 6.76 10.29 -18.63
CA VAL A 189 8.23 10.40 -18.55
C VAL A 189 8.70 10.12 -17.12
N VAL A 190 9.66 9.21 -16.98
CA VAL A 190 10.37 8.94 -15.74
C VAL A 190 11.76 9.56 -15.81
N ALA A 191 12.20 10.24 -14.76
CA ALA A 191 13.56 10.77 -14.67
C ALA A 191 14.58 9.63 -14.52
N GLU A 192 15.84 9.89 -14.86
CA GLU A 192 16.94 8.91 -14.71
C GLU A 192 17.21 8.64 -13.22
N GLY A 193 17.76 7.47 -12.90
CA GLY A 193 18.07 7.05 -11.54
C GLY A 193 16.93 6.34 -10.84
N ASP A 194 17.22 5.73 -9.70
CA ASP A 194 16.27 4.91 -8.93
C ASP A 194 15.73 5.71 -7.73
N GLY A 195 14.42 5.90 -7.67
CA GLY A 195 13.77 6.66 -6.60
C GLY A 195 13.92 8.18 -6.75
N VAL A 196 13.73 8.94 -5.66
CA VAL A 196 13.81 10.41 -5.65
C VAL A 196 15.20 10.86 -5.19
N ILE A 197 15.76 10.24 -4.16
CA ILE A 197 17.15 10.44 -3.76
C ILE A 197 17.98 9.29 -4.32
N HIS A 198 18.95 9.60 -5.17
CA HIS A 198 19.89 8.65 -5.76
C HIS A 198 21.21 9.34 -6.10
N ASP A 199 22.32 8.62 -6.03
CA ASP A 199 23.66 9.10 -6.42
C ASP A 199 24.08 10.47 -5.83
N GLY A 200 23.56 10.82 -4.64
CA GLY A 200 23.82 12.11 -4.00
C GLY A 200 23.02 13.28 -4.56
N GLU A 201 21.99 13.00 -5.36
CA GLU A 201 21.11 14.00 -5.96
C GLU A 201 19.69 13.88 -5.41
N CYS A 202 18.96 15.01 -5.37
CA CYS A 202 17.53 15.09 -5.09
C CYS A 202 16.80 15.37 -6.40
N ASP A 203 16.01 14.41 -6.85
CA ASP A 203 15.35 14.46 -8.15
C ASP A 203 13.93 15.03 -8.01
N ALA A 204 13.85 16.34 -7.82
CA ALA A 204 12.60 17.09 -7.62
C ALA A 204 12.61 18.41 -8.38
N GLY A 205 11.45 19.09 -8.44
CA GLY A 205 11.32 20.42 -9.04
C GLY A 205 11.17 20.42 -10.55
N TYR A 206 10.70 19.33 -11.15
CA TYR A 206 10.38 19.28 -12.59
C TYR A 206 9.10 20.04 -12.96
N GLY A 207 8.29 20.43 -11.95
CA GLY A 207 7.00 21.10 -12.14
C GLY A 207 5.87 20.14 -12.48
N ASP A 208 4.68 20.70 -12.72
CA ASP A 208 3.41 19.95 -12.79
C ASP A 208 3.00 19.56 -14.22
N ASP A 209 3.86 19.76 -15.21
CA ASP A 209 3.56 19.42 -16.61
C ASP A 209 3.54 17.90 -16.83
N LEU A 210 2.41 17.40 -17.35
CA LEU A 210 2.23 15.98 -17.71
C LEU A 210 2.90 15.71 -19.07
N ILE A 211 4.07 15.08 -19.05
CA ILE A 211 4.86 14.76 -20.25
C ILE A 211 4.80 13.25 -20.49
N LYS A 212 4.48 12.85 -21.72
CA LYS A 212 4.43 11.46 -22.18
C LYS A 212 5.48 11.18 -23.24
N TRP A 213 5.89 9.92 -23.36
CA TRP A 213 6.80 9.43 -24.41
C TRP A 213 6.14 9.41 -25.79
#